data_e2c552e2e1b942289f20e71febfe14d2
#
_entry.id   e2c552e2e1b942289f20e71febfe14d2
#
_cell.length_a   1.000
_cell.length_b   1.000
_cell.length_c   1.000
_cell.angle_alpha   90.00
_cell.angle_beta   90.00
_cell.angle_gamma   90.00
#
_symmetry.space_group_name_H-M   'P 1'
#
loop_
_entity.id
_entity.type
_entity.pdbx_description
1 polymer ?
#
loop_
_entity_poly.entity_id
_entity_poly.type
_entity_poly.pdbx_seq_one_letter_code
_entity_poly.pdbx_strand_id
1 'polypeptide(L)'
;METTDGGSEAPPVPYVRFQSPHRNNRGHFTGVFGLVNNLARDGMLSDAEETFRRHNNRWYDAAYADPSTVTPDVYDDEVNPGAAAWFKPSATHLLARVHGYLEILSTHGVDCRELRSADPGRVVYEDDVQVVVVPHGRDETTAFRPEPG
;
A
#
# COMPACT_ATOMS: atom_id res chain seq x y z
N MET A 1 -6.67 37.61 9.95
CA MET A 1 -6.60 36.91 10.03
C MET A 1 -6.65 36.15 9.86
N GLU A 2 -6.67 36.07 9.79
CA GLU A 2 -6.67 35.20 9.78
C GLU A 2 -6.49 34.43 9.53
N THR A 3 -6.36 34.41 9.37
CA THR A 3 -6.26 33.59 9.24
C THR A 3 -5.78 32.98 9.02
N THR A 4 -5.47 33.11 8.98
CA THR A 4 -5.12 32.60 8.93
C THR A 4 -4.67 31.85 9.22
N ASP A 5 -4.38 31.93 9.46
CA ASP A 5 -3.99 31.15 10.00
C ASP A 5 -4.47 29.99 9.85
N GLY A 6 -5.25 30.03 9.73
CA GLY A 6 -5.87 28.90 9.57
C GLY A 6 -5.25 28.17 8.51
N GLY A 7 -4.85 28.78 7.56
CA GLY A 7 -4.31 28.09 6.50
C GLY A 7 -3.19 27.26 6.89
N SER A 8 -2.42 27.73 7.75
CA SER A 8 -1.30 26.96 8.13
C SER A 8 -1.76 25.75 8.86
N GLU A 9 -3.01 25.72 9.22
CA GLU A 9 -3.50 24.61 9.97
C GLU A 9 -4.19 23.58 9.09
N ALA A 10 -3.95 23.61 7.82
CA ALA A 10 -4.57 22.62 6.96
C ALA A 10 -4.25 21.22 7.45
N PRO A 11 -5.20 20.30 7.37
CA PRO A 11 -4.94 18.93 7.81
C PRO A 11 -3.83 18.31 6.98
N PRO A 12 -3.08 17.38 7.55
CA PRO A 12 -2.05 16.69 6.79
C PRO A 12 -2.68 15.93 5.63
N VAL A 13 -1.98 15.88 4.52
CA VAL A 13 -2.43 15.09 3.40
C VAL A 13 -2.12 13.63 3.71
N PRO A 14 -3.07 12.73 3.58
CA PRO A 14 -2.86 11.37 4.03
C PRO A 14 -2.00 10.53 3.11
N TYR A 15 -1.33 9.56 3.71
CA TYR A 15 -0.68 8.50 2.95
C TYR A 15 -1.74 7.59 2.37
N VAL A 16 -1.41 6.87 1.32
CA VAL A 16 -2.36 6.02 0.58
C VAL A 16 -1.82 4.62 0.44
N ARG A 17 -2.68 3.63 0.67
CA ARG A 17 -2.32 2.22 0.44
C ARG A 17 -3.52 1.52 -0.21
N PHE A 18 -3.21 0.59 -1.10
CA PHE A 18 -4.23 -0.25 -1.73
C PHE A 18 -3.97 -1.67 -1.29
N GLN A 19 -4.93 -2.32 -0.69
CA GLN A 19 -4.73 -3.67 -0.17
C GLN A 19 -6.03 -4.47 -0.09
N SER A 20 -5.89 -5.78 0.04
CA SER A 20 -7.02 -6.66 0.28
C SER A 20 -7.71 -6.27 1.58
N PRO A 21 -9.03 -6.37 1.66
CA PRO A 21 -9.73 -6.16 2.93
C PRO A 21 -9.60 -7.38 3.86
N HIS A 22 -9.01 -8.48 3.38
CA HIS A 22 -8.91 -9.70 4.15
C HIS A 22 -7.45 -10.05 4.42
N ARG A 23 -7.17 -10.62 5.59
CA ARG A 23 -5.82 -11.07 5.89
C ARG A 23 -5.52 -12.33 5.11
N ASN A 24 -4.27 -12.47 4.65
CA ASN A 24 -3.83 -13.70 4.00
C ASN A 24 -3.48 -14.73 5.09
N ASN A 25 -3.01 -15.90 4.68
CA ASN A 25 -2.71 -16.96 5.65
C ASN A 25 -1.48 -16.67 6.51
N ARG A 26 -0.77 -15.59 6.24
CA ARG A 26 0.33 -15.12 7.09
C ARG A 26 -0.12 -13.99 7.99
N GLY A 27 -1.40 -13.64 7.98
CA GLY A 27 -1.94 -12.60 8.83
C GLY A 27 -1.76 -11.20 8.30
N HIS A 28 -1.35 -11.06 7.04
CA HIS A 28 -1.10 -9.73 6.46
C HIS A 28 -2.17 -9.38 5.44
N PHE A 29 -2.37 -8.08 5.23
CA PHE A 29 -3.25 -7.60 4.18
C PHE A 29 -2.40 -7.41 2.92
N THR A 30 -2.60 -8.28 1.94
CA THR A 30 -1.80 -8.25 0.71
C THR A 30 -2.05 -6.95 -0.04
N GLY A 31 -0.98 -6.27 -0.43
CA GLY A 31 -1.09 -5.03 -1.21
C GLY A 31 -1.45 -5.30 -2.66
N VAL A 32 -1.77 -4.25 -3.38
CA VAL A 32 -2.28 -4.33 -4.76
C VAL A 32 -1.34 -5.09 -5.68
N PHE A 33 -0.04 -4.86 -5.57
CA PHE A 33 0.90 -5.54 -6.47
C PHE A 33 0.94 -7.04 -6.19
N GLY A 34 0.92 -7.40 -4.92
CA GLY A 34 0.90 -8.82 -4.53
C GLY A 34 -0.36 -9.52 -4.99
N LEU A 35 -1.50 -8.81 -4.95
CA LEU A 35 -2.76 -9.40 -5.40
C LEU A 35 -2.70 -9.73 -6.89
N VAL A 36 -2.19 -8.82 -7.71
CA VAL A 36 -2.09 -9.07 -9.15
C VAL A 36 -1.04 -10.14 -9.43
N ASN A 37 0.09 -10.12 -8.70
CA ASN A 37 1.11 -11.14 -8.87
C ASN A 37 0.57 -12.53 -8.49
N ASN A 38 -0.32 -12.61 -7.53
CA ASN A 38 -0.96 -13.88 -7.16
C ASN A 38 -1.81 -14.41 -8.32
N LEU A 39 -2.55 -13.54 -8.99
CA LEU A 39 -3.33 -13.94 -10.17
C LEU A 39 -2.41 -14.47 -11.27
N ALA A 40 -1.27 -13.79 -11.46
CA ALA A 40 -0.31 -14.23 -12.47
C ALA A 40 0.25 -15.60 -12.13
N ARG A 41 0.60 -15.81 -10.87
CA ARG A 41 1.16 -17.08 -10.43
C ARG A 41 0.16 -18.21 -10.62
N ASP A 42 -1.13 -17.91 -10.45
CA ASP A 42 -2.18 -18.90 -10.57
C ASP A 42 -2.65 -19.06 -12.02
N GLY A 43 -2.01 -18.39 -12.96
CA GLY A 43 -2.35 -18.53 -14.39
C GLY A 43 -3.67 -17.92 -14.80
N MET A 44 -4.15 -16.94 -14.02
CA MET A 44 -5.47 -16.36 -14.25
C MET A 44 -5.47 -15.17 -15.19
N LEU A 45 -4.31 -14.59 -15.48
CA LEU A 45 -4.27 -13.36 -16.28
C LEU A 45 -4.34 -13.66 -17.78
N SER A 46 -5.04 -12.80 -18.53
CA SER A 46 -5.00 -12.87 -19.98
C SER A 46 -3.61 -12.43 -20.46
N ASP A 47 -3.33 -12.65 -21.75
CA ASP A 47 -2.05 -12.23 -22.31
C ASP A 47 -1.87 -10.72 -22.19
N ALA A 48 -2.94 -9.95 -22.42
CA ALA A 48 -2.86 -8.50 -22.31
C ALA A 48 -2.61 -8.07 -20.87
N GLU A 49 -3.26 -8.73 -19.92
CA GLU A 49 -3.07 -8.41 -18.50
C GLU A 49 -1.66 -8.74 -18.07
N GLU A 50 -1.13 -9.85 -18.53
CA GLU A 50 0.23 -10.24 -18.17
C GLU A 50 1.25 -9.27 -18.77
N THR A 51 1.02 -8.81 -20.00
CA THR A 51 1.89 -7.81 -20.62
C THR A 51 1.86 -6.51 -19.80
N PHE A 52 0.67 -6.08 -19.39
CA PHE A 52 0.51 -4.90 -18.55
C PHE A 52 1.29 -5.08 -17.25
N ARG A 53 1.09 -6.22 -16.59
CA ARG A 53 1.74 -6.47 -15.30
C ARG A 53 3.26 -6.40 -15.42
N ARG A 54 3.82 -7.06 -16.44
CA ARG A 54 5.28 -7.09 -16.60
C ARG A 54 5.84 -5.71 -16.87
N HIS A 55 5.18 -4.96 -17.75
CA HIS A 55 5.62 -3.62 -18.09
C HIS A 55 5.55 -2.71 -16.88
N ASN A 56 4.46 -2.73 -16.16
CA ASN A 56 4.28 -1.80 -15.04
C ASN A 56 5.08 -2.21 -13.83
N ASN A 57 5.24 -3.51 -13.58
CA ASN A 57 6.12 -3.95 -12.50
C ASN A 57 7.55 -3.48 -12.75
N ARG A 58 7.99 -3.54 -14.00
CA ARG A 58 9.33 -3.09 -14.34
C ARG A 58 9.47 -1.59 -14.14
N TRP A 59 8.42 -0.84 -14.50
CA TRP A 59 8.41 0.60 -14.31
C TRP A 59 8.48 0.95 -12.82
N TYR A 60 7.71 0.24 -11.99
CA TYR A 60 7.74 0.47 -10.55
C TYR A 60 9.09 0.08 -9.95
N ASP A 61 9.70 -0.99 -10.43
CA ASP A 61 11.02 -1.39 -9.92
C ASP A 61 12.05 -0.27 -10.15
N ALA A 62 11.92 0.48 -11.22
CA ALA A 62 12.83 1.57 -11.51
C ALA A 62 12.49 2.85 -10.77
N ALA A 63 11.20 3.08 -10.47
CA ALA A 63 10.74 4.34 -9.90
C ALA A 63 10.45 4.26 -8.40
N TYR A 64 10.42 3.07 -7.84
CA TYR A 64 9.89 2.84 -6.50
C TYR A 64 10.80 1.83 -5.82
N ALA A 65 11.69 2.29 -5.01
CA ALA A 65 12.70 1.45 -4.40
C ALA A 65 12.10 0.36 -3.52
N ASP A 66 12.76 -0.78 -3.51
CA ASP A 66 12.39 -1.84 -2.58
C ASP A 66 13.05 -1.49 -1.24
N PRO A 67 12.28 -1.17 -0.21
CA PRO A 67 12.86 -0.76 1.07
C PRO A 67 13.82 -1.77 1.68
N SER A 68 13.63 -3.05 1.37
CA SER A 68 14.51 -4.09 1.95
C SER A 68 15.91 -4.03 1.39
N THR A 69 16.14 -3.31 0.27
CA THR A 69 17.49 -3.14 -0.25
C THR A 69 18.29 -2.15 0.58
N VAL A 70 17.61 -1.27 1.33
CA VAL A 70 18.25 -0.29 2.18
C VAL A 70 18.22 -0.76 3.63
N THR A 71 17.09 -1.31 4.07
CA THR A 71 16.89 -1.78 5.43
C THR A 71 16.44 -3.24 5.36
N PRO A 72 17.39 -4.18 5.36
CA PRO A 72 17.08 -5.59 5.10
C PRO A 72 15.98 -6.19 5.95
N ASP A 73 15.85 -5.76 7.20
CA ASP A 73 14.87 -6.32 8.11
C ASP A 73 13.55 -5.57 8.12
N VAL A 74 13.35 -4.64 7.18
CA VAL A 74 12.20 -3.76 7.23
C VAL A 74 10.88 -4.54 7.26
N TYR A 75 10.80 -5.66 6.54
CA TYR A 75 9.60 -6.47 6.49
C TYR A 75 9.66 -7.74 7.35
N ASP A 76 10.68 -7.87 8.19
CA ASP A 76 10.79 -9.03 9.07
C ASP A 76 9.78 -8.87 10.20
N ASP A 77 8.82 -9.80 10.31
CA ASP A 77 7.77 -9.70 11.31
C ASP A 77 8.26 -9.75 12.75
N GLU A 78 9.44 -10.30 12.98
CA GLU A 78 9.99 -10.30 14.32
C GLU A 78 10.59 -8.94 14.69
N VAL A 79 11.02 -8.19 13.71
CA VAL A 79 11.61 -6.88 13.92
C VAL A 79 10.53 -5.80 13.79
N ASN A 80 9.72 -5.89 12.73
CA ASN A 80 8.71 -4.90 12.40
C ASN A 80 7.39 -5.60 12.08
N PRO A 81 6.66 -6.06 13.10
CA PRO A 81 5.46 -6.86 12.86
C PRO A 81 4.40 -6.10 12.07
N GLY A 82 3.96 -6.71 10.99
CA GLY A 82 2.91 -6.14 10.17
C GLY A 82 3.35 -4.98 9.30
N ALA A 83 4.65 -4.81 9.08
CA ALA A 83 5.16 -3.68 8.30
C ALA A 83 4.50 -3.62 6.92
N ALA A 84 4.09 -2.44 6.52
CA ALA A 84 3.41 -2.24 5.25
C ALA A 84 3.82 -0.91 4.64
N ALA A 85 3.94 -0.88 3.31
CA ALA A 85 4.32 0.33 2.60
C ALA A 85 3.10 1.14 2.23
N TRP A 86 3.21 2.45 2.37
CA TRP A 86 2.17 3.40 2.00
C TRP A 86 2.80 4.44 1.07
N PHE A 87 2.06 4.81 0.03
CA PHE A 87 2.53 5.86 -0.87
C PHE A 87 2.40 7.22 -0.19
N LYS A 88 3.37 8.08 -0.44
CA LYS A 88 3.21 9.48 -0.07
C LYS A 88 2.20 10.11 -1.04
N PRO A 89 1.36 11.02 -0.57
CA PRO A 89 0.36 11.64 -1.44
C PRO A 89 0.99 12.46 -2.56
N SER A 90 2.23 12.88 -2.41
CA SER A 90 2.92 13.62 -3.45
C SER A 90 3.41 12.74 -4.59
N ALA A 91 3.40 11.42 -4.41
CA ALA A 91 3.88 10.49 -5.43
C ALA A 91 2.78 10.24 -6.47
N THR A 92 2.30 11.31 -7.10
CA THR A 92 1.14 11.24 -8.00
C THR A 92 1.38 10.36 -9.20
N HIS A 93 2.62 10.34 -9.72
CA HIS A 93 2.95 9.51 -10.86
C HIS A 93 2.86 8.02 -10.53
N LEU A 94 3.18 7.64 -9.29
CA LEU A 94 3.03 6.26 -8.86
C LEU A 94 1.57 5.92 -8.65
N LEU A 95 0.82 6.82 -8.02
CA LEU A 95 -0.59 6.60 -7.73
C LEU A 95 -1.40 6.48 -9.01
N ALA A 96 -1.06 7.24 -10.03
CA ALA A 96 -1.80 7.20 -11.29
C ALA A 96 -1.71 5.83 -11.96
N ARG A 97 -0.58 5.14 -11.82
CA ARG A 97 -0.41 3.85 -12.47
C ARG A 97 -1.07 2.71 -11.75
N VAL A 98 -1.52 2.91 -10.51
CA VAL A 98 -2.21 1.85 -9.79
C VAL A 98 -3.53 1.49 -10.45
N HIS A 99 -4.17 2.44 -11.14
CA HIS A 99 -5.45 2.22 -11.78
C HIS A 99 -5.51 0.95 -12.63
N GLY A 100 -4.51 0.68 -13.47
CA GLY A 100 -4.53 -0.51 -14.32
C GLY A 100 -4.51 -1.80 -13.51
N TYR A 101 -3.79 -1.81 -12.38
CA TYR A 101 -3.79 -2.98 -11.51
C TYR A 101 -5.17 -3.17 -10.89
N LEU A 102 -5.82 -2.07 -10.49
CA LEU A 102 -7.15 -2.15 -9.90
C LEU A 102 -8.18 -2.67 -10.90
N GLU A 103 -8.03 -2.30 -12.17
CA GLU A 103 -8.92 -2.79 -13.20
C GLU A 103 -8.78 -4.29 -13.40
N ILE A 104 -7.56 -4.80 -13.35
CA ILE A 104 -7.33 -6.24 -13.45
C ILE A 104 -8.00 -6.95 -12.27
N LEU A 105 -7.80 -6.44 -11.06
CA LEU A 105 -8.39 -7.06 -9.88
C LEU A 105 -9.91 -7.06 -9.97
N SER A 106 -10.49 -5.95 -10.42
CA SER A 106 -11.93 -5.85 -10.56
C SER A 106 -12.46 -6.86 -11.58
N THR A 107 -11.77 -7.02 -12.70
CA THR A 107 -12.15 -7.97 -13.72
C THR A 107 -12.19 -9.40 -13.19
N HIS A 108 -11.27 -9.72 -12.27
CA HIS A 108 -11.20 -11.06 -11.71
C HIS A 108 -11.95 -11.21 -10.38
N GLY A 109 -12.70 -10.18 -9.99
CA GLY A 109 -13.49 -10.25 -8.76
C GLY A 109 -12.68 -10.26 -7.48
N VAL A 110 -11.48 -9.70 -7.52
CA VAL A 110 -10.60 -9.64 -6.35
C VAL A 110 -10.78 -8.29 -5.68
N ASP A 111 -11.17 -8.30 -4.42
CA ASP A 111 -11.39 -7.06 -3.68
C ASP A 111 -10.08 -6.39 -3.32
N CYS A 112 -10.02 -5.09 -3.50
CA CYS A 112 -8.87 -4.29 -3.11
C CYS A 112 -9.39 -2.93 -2.68
N ARG A 113 -8.99 -2.47 -1.53
CA ARG A 113 -9.47 -1.21 -0.97
C ARG A 113 -8.40 -0.16 -0.97
N GLU A 114 -8.82 1.08 -1.21
CA GLU A 114 -7.95 2.22 -1.05
C GLU A 114 -8.07 2.72 0.37
N LEU A 115 -6.96 2.79 1.09
CA LEU A 115 -6.92 3.29 2.45
C LEU A 115 -6.16 4.60 2.48
N ARG A 116 -6.60 5.53 3.31
CA ARG A 116 -5.93 6.81 3.49
C ARG A 116 -5.77 7.06 4.98
N SER A 117 -4.59 7.46 5.40
CA SER A 117 -4.34 7.75 6.80
C SER A 117 -3.20 8.75 6.94
N ALA A 118 -3.38 9.76 7.79
CA ALA A 118 -2.32 10.70 8.10
C ALA A 118 -1.30 10.07 9.05
N ASP A 119 -1.68 8.98 9.72
CA ASP A 119 -0.81 8.32 10.68
C ASP A 119 -1.05 6.82 10.64
N PRO A 120 -0.56 6.14 9.60
CA PRO A 120 -0.83 4.72 9.44
C PRO A 120 -0.02 3.81 10.37
N GLY A 121 0.95 4.36 11.07
CA GLY A 121 1.75 3.57 12.01
C GLY A 121 3.08 4.22 12.28
N ARG A 122 3.94 3.49 12.96
CA ARG A 122 5.28 3.98 13.29
C ARG A 122 6.19 3.77 12.08
N VAL A 123 6.79 4.84 11.60
CA VAL A 123 7.61 4.78 10.39
C VAL A 123 8.92 4.07 10.68
N VAL A 124 9.23 3.05 9.90
CA VAL A 124 10.47 2.30 10.00
C VAL A 124 11.35 2.48 8.77
N TYR A 125 10.81 3.06 7.72
CA TYR A 125 11.56 3.37 6.50
C TYR A 125 10.83 4.50 5.77
N GLU A 126 11.58 5.38 5.15
CA GLU A 126 10.96 6.47 4.38
C GLU A 126 11.87 6.88 3.24
N ASP A 127 11.29 7.15 2.08
CA ASP A 127 12.02 7.78 0.98
C ASP A 127 11.09 8.83 0.35
N ASP A 128 11.42 9.31 -0.84
CA ASP A 128 10.67 10.41 -1.45
C ASP A 128 9.23 10.06 -1.79
N VAL A 129 8.92 8.81 -1.98
CA VAL A 129 7.62 8.39 -2.51
C VAL A 129 6.83 7.50 -1.58
N GLN A 130 7.44 6.98 -0.52
CA GLN A 130 6.77 6.00 0.34
C GLN A 130 7.26 6.07 1.78
N VAL A 131 6.43 5.53 2.67
CA VAL A 131 6.86 5.19 4.02
C VAL A 131 6.51 3.72 4.24
N VAL A 132 7.32 3.02 5.06
CA VAL A 132 6.94 1.70 5.55
C VAL A 132 6.65 1.88 7.02
N VAL A 133 5.51 1.40 7.47
CA VAL A 133 5.10 1.60 8.86
C VAL A 133 4.72 0.29 9.51
N VAL A 134 4.93 0.23 10.81
CA VAL A 134 4.38 -0.82 11.65
C VAL A 134 3.09 -0.26 12.22
N PRO A 135 1.94 -0.93 12.03
CA PRO A 135 0.69 -0.40 12.53
C PRO A 135 0.79 -0.14 14.02
N HIS A 136 0.12 0.90 14.48
CA HIS A 136 0.04 1.17 15.91
C HIS A 136 -0.61 -0.03 16.59
N GLY A 137 -0.33 -0.25 17.80
CA GLY A 137 -0.64 -1.42 18.53
C GLY A 137 -1.88 -2.16 18.19
N ARG A 138 -2.00 -3.42 18.65
CA ARG A 138 -3.08 -4.20 18.32
C ARG A 138 -4.32 -3.65 18.80
N ASP A 139 -4.33 -2.84 19.79
CA ASP A 139 -5.54 -2.28 20.29
C ASP A 139 -6.16 -1.43 19.22
N GLU A 140 -5.37 -0.66 18.52
CA GLU A 140 -5.88 0.19 17.52
C GLU A 140 -6.43 -0.62 16.39
N THR A 141 -5.79 -1.66 16.01
CA THR A 141 -6.28 -2.53 14.99
C THR A 141 -7.58 -3.13 15.38
N THR A 142 -7.68 -3.52 16.63
CA THR A 142 -8.88 -4.12 17.12
C THR A 142 -10.02 -3.15 17.07
N ALA A 143 -9.78 -1.97 17.50
CA ALA A 143 -10.83 -1.00 17.53
C ALA A 143 -11.29 -0.68 16.15
N PHE A 144 -10.42 -0.82 15.17
CA PHE A 144 -10.74 -0.52 13.93
C PHE A 144 -11.60 -1.50 13.36
N ARG A 145 -11.51 -2.70 13.69
CA ARG A 145 -12.23 -3.62 13.19
C ARG A 145 -13.43 -3.85 13.71
N PRO A 146 -13.65 -3.59 14.78
CA PRO A 146 -14.84 -3.96 15.40
C PRO A 146 -15.93 -3.56 14.65
N GLU A 147 -15.72 -2.97 13.92
CA GLU A 147 -16.65 -2.67 13.34
C GLU A 147 -16.92 -3.66 12.68
N PRO A 148 -16.44 -4.24 12.57
CA PRO A 148 -16.76 -5.21 12.00
C PRO A 148 -17.27 -5.78 12.77
N GLY A 149 -17.26 -5.38 13.06
CA GLY A 149 -17.81 -6.00 13.88
C GLY A 149 -18.05 -6.12 13.48
#